data_7703dfd593622d3aa1efdfe112266c97
#
_entry.id   7703dfd593622d3aa1efdfe112266c97
#
_cell.length_a   1.000
_cell.length_b   1.000
_cell.length_c   1.000
_cell.angle_alpha   90.00
_cell.angle_beta   90.00
_cell.angle_gamma   90.00
#
_symmetry.space_group_name_H-M   'P 1'
#
loop_
_entity.id
_entity.type
_entity.pdbx_description
1 polymer ?
#
loop_
_entity_poly.entity_id
_entity_poly.type
_entity_poly.pdbx_seq_one_letter_code
_entity_poly.pdbx_strand_id
1 'polypeptide(L)'
;HTPFAMICEGSVFLCIFALMETVSAPIVRQMNLMKALKRIIAMLLLMLPLYVEAVVWDADNFPVVYLQDSRRHVCDPDNILSPAVRDSVDALLSQIEKKRGVQSIFAVAKRIKGGEPYEFGMSLARKYKVGQSKQNSGLIVVLSTEDRAYQILTGHGLEGTLPDAVCKRIENNYMVPLLKNGDWDGAMLNGAKAICAYVLKDESLLPNSKSDEDDTPAMAAALIIVLFLVILIGILIKKNWNNDLCPKCRHHSLKRTDQLLRRTDDGKLLVIYKCSKCGHTVAKEENDDQGSGGGMSPLLPFLFLGGGRSGGFGNGGGISGGTFGGGTFGGGGAGGRF
;
A
#
# COMPACT_ATOMS: atom_id res chain seq x y z
N HIS A 1 -31.10 -22.62 92.45
CA HIS A 1 -31.81 -22.49 91.23
C HIS A 1 -30.88 -21.76 90.22
N THR A 2 -30.18 -22.53 89.56
CA THR A 2 -29.04 -22.14 88.70
C THR A 2 -29.51 -21.72 87.32
N PRO A 3 -28.97 -20.63 86.74
CA PRO A 3 -28.98 -20.43 85.36
C PRO A 3 -27.60 -20.81 84.79
N PHE A 4 -27.56 -21.97 84.21
CA PHE A 4 -26.38 -22.40 83.40
C PHE A 4 -26.87 -22.92 82.06
N ALA A 5 -26.74 -22.13 81.04
CA ALA A 5 -26.63 -22.56 79.63
C ALA A 5 -26.97 -21.39 78.70
N MET A 6 -26.01 -20.48 78.51
CA MET A 6 -26.05 -19.59 77.31
C MET A 6 -24.69 -18.92 77.02
N ILE A 7 -23.64 -19.70 76.89
CA ILE A 7 -22.35 -19.21 76.34
C ILE A 7 -21.69 -20.42 75.73
N CYS A 8 -22.03 -20.81 74.49
CA CYS A 8 -21.21 -21.68 73.71
C CYS A 8 -21.47 -21.72 72.17
N GLU A 9 -22.44 -20.91 71.67
CA GLU A 9 -22.68 -20.97 70.22
C GLU A 9 -21.87 -19.92 69.43
N GLY A 10 -21.34 -18.89 70.06
CA GLY A 10 -20.56 -17.84 69.37
C GLY A 10 -19.10 -18.22 69.08
N SER A 11 -18.49 -19.09 69.88
CA SER A 11 -17.06 -19.43 69.72
C SER A 11 -16.79 -20.48 68.63
N VAL A 12 -17.75 -21.34 68.34
CA VAL A 12 -17.61 -22.34 67.27
C VAL A 12 -17.72 -21.69 65.88
N PHE A 13 -18.59 -20.69 65.73
CA PHE A 13 -18.75 -19.94 64.49
C PHE A 13 -17.50 -19.09 64.17
N LEU A 14 -16.89 -18.46 65.20
CA LEU A 14 -15.64 -17.70 65.03
C LEU A 14 -14.47 -18.60 64.68
N CYS A 15 -14.36 -19.80 65.25
CA CYS A 15 -13.33 -20.77 64.90
C CYS A 15 -13.49 -21.32 63.49
N ILE A 16 -14.72 -21.59 63.03
CA ILE A 16 -14.98 -22.08 61.66
C ILE A 16 -14.68 -20.96 60.66
N PHE A 17 -15.03 -19.69 60.94
CA PHE A 17 -14.72 -18.57 60.05
C PHE A 17 -13.21 -18.30 59.96
N ALA A 18 -12.48 -18.38 61.10
CA ALA A 18 -11.02 -18.25 61.11
C ALA A 18 -10.33 -19.42 60.40
N LEU A 19 -10.86 -20.64 60.47
CA LEU A 19 -10.37 -21.79 59.73
C LEU A 19 -10.69 -21.68 58.23
N MET A 20 -11.84 -21.15 57.85
CA MET A 20 -12.13 -20.90 56.43
C MET A 20 -11.24 -19.82 55.82
N GLU A 21 -10.88 -18.75 56.55
CA GLU A 21 -9.93 -17.74 56.06
C GLU A 21 -8.51 -18.30 55.92
N THR A 22 -8.06 -19.14 56.87
CA THR A 22 -6.71 -19.72 56.81
C THR A 22 -6.56 -20.77 55.73
N VAL A 23 -7.63 -21.48 55.32
CA VAL A 23 -7.62 -22.48 54.24
C VAL A 23 -7.85 -21.83 52.87
N SER A 24 -8.66 -20.76 52.81
CA SER A 24 -8.92 -20.08 51.53
C SER A 24 -7.77 -19.20 51.02
N ALA A 25 -7.02 -18.59 51.96
CA ALA A 25 -5.90 -17.70 51.59
C ALA A 25 -4.78 -18.37 50.76
N PRO A 26 -4.30 -19.59 51.08
CA PRO A 26 -3.29 -20.26 50.25
C PRO A 26 -3.84 -20.67 48.90
N ILE A 27 -5.08 -21.11 48.78
CA ILE A 27 -5.72 -21.51 47.53
C ILE A 27 -5.92 -20.33 46.58
N VAL A 28 -6.41 -19.19 47.08
CA VAL A 28 -6.55 -17.95 46.31
C VAL A 28 -5.17 -17.43 45.84
N ARG A 29 -4.17 -17.50 46.72
CA ARG A 29 -2.78 -17.11 46.38
C ARG A 29 -2.20 -18.00 45.29
N GLN A 30 -2.45 -19.31 45.33
CA GLN A 30 -2.02 -20.26 44.34
C GLN A 30 -2.73 -20.08 43.01
N MET A 31 -4.04 -19.77 43.02
CA MET A 31 -4.80 -19.43 41.80
C MET A 31 -4.29 -18.12 41.14
N ASN A 32 -3.92 -17.12 41.94
CA ASN A 32 -3.38 -15.88 41.42
C ASN A 32 -1.97 -16.06 40.86
N LEU A 33 -1.16 -16.90 41.49
CA LEU A 33 0.18 -17.30 40.98
C LEU A 33 0.06 -18.05 39.65
N MET A 34 -0.87 -18.98 39.51
CA MET A 34 -1.15 -19.68 38.26
C MET A 34 -1.62 -18.76 37.16
N LYS A 35 -2.47 -17.77 37.47
CA LYS A 35 -2.91 -16.74 36.52
C LYS A 35 -1.76 -15.83 36.11
N ALA A 36 -0.91 -15.43 37.05
CA ALA A 36 0.30 -14.64 36.77
C ALA A 36 1.30 -15.44 35.89
N LEU A 37 1.52 -16.72 36.20
CA LEU A 37 2.39 -17.59 35.42
C LEU A 37 1.87 -17.77 33.99
N LYS A 38 0.54 -17.99 33.81
CA LYS A 38 -0.07 -18.05 32.48
C LYS A 38 0.10 -16.76 31.71
N ARG A 39 -0.02 -15.59 32.34
CA ARG A 39 0.23 -14.29 31.69
C ARG A 39 1.69 -14.11 31.31
N ILE A 40 2.61 -14.51 32.16
CA ILE A 40 4.06 -14.46 31.87
C ILE A 40 4.41 -15.40 30.72
N ILE A 41 3.88 -16.62 30.71
CA ILE A 41 4.08 -17.58 29.62
C ILE A 41 3.48 -17.06 28.31
N ALA A 42 2.26 -16.47 28.36
CA ALA A 42 1.65 -15.85 27.20
C ALA A 42 2.46 -14.65 26.68
N MET A 43 3.00 -13.84 27.57
CA MET A 43 3.86 -12.71 27.22
C MET A 43 5.21 -13.18 26.67
N LEU A 44 5.77 -14.25 27.23
CA LEU A 44 7.01 -14.88 26.75
C LEU A 44 6.82 -15.52 25.36
N LEU A 45 5.67 -16.18 25.12
CA LEU A 45 5.28 -16.70 23.81
C LEU A 45 5.08 -15.60 22.77
N LEU A 46 4.53 -14.45 23.19
CA LEU A 46 4.35 -13.28 22.31
C LEU A 46 5.71 -12.60 21.98
N MET A 47 6.71 -12.77 22.86
CA MET A 47 8.07 -12.26 22.68
C MET A 47 9.00 -13.23 21.96
N LEU A 48 8.54 -14.47 21.64
CA LEU A 48 9.29 -15.35 20.76
C LEU A 48 9.30 -14.69 19.37
N PRO A 49 10.46 -14.20 18.90
CA PRO A 49 10.57 -13.73 17.53
C PRO A 49 10.25 -14.94 16.64
N LEU A 50 9.26 -14.79 15.80
CA LEU A 50 9.04 -15.70 14.68
C LEU A 50 10.25 -15.52 13.76
N TYR A 51 11.29 -16.29 13.98
CA TYR A 51 12.38 -16.45 13.03
C TYR A 51 11.79 -17.14 11.80
N VAL A 52 11.21 -16.32 10.90
CA VAL A 52 10.94 -16.76 9.54
C VAL A 52 12.30 -16.76 8.86
N GLU A 53 12.95 -17.92 8.81
CA GLU A 53 14.13 -18.07 7.98
C GLU A 53 13.74 -17.76 6.54
N ALA A 54 14.41 -16.77 5.95
CA ALA A 54 14.20 -16.45 4.55
C ALA A 54 14.63 -17.67 3.72
N VAL A 55 13.71 -18.20 2.94
CA VAL A 55 14.00 -19.33 2.04
C VAL A 55 15.06 -18.88 1.04
N VAL A 56 16.13 -19.66 0.93
CA VAL A 56 17.16 -19.45 -0.09
C VAL A 56 16.82 -20.32 -1.30
N TRP A 57 16.59 -19.69 -2.42
CA TRP A 57 16.18 -20.37 -3.64
C TRP A 57 17.38 -20.82 -4.47
N ASP A 58 17.34 -22.05 -4.95
CA ASP A 58 18.24 -22.55 -5.98
C ASP A 58 17.43 -23.17 -7.13
N ALA A 59 18.10 -23.57 -8.21
CA ALA A 59 17.41 -24.12 -9.37
C ALA A 59 16.64 -25.41 -9.07
N ASP A 60 16.95 -26.10 -7.97
CA ASP A 60 16.31 -27.37 -7.61
C ASP A 60 14.99 -27.19 -6.86
N ASN A 61 14.91 -26.16 -6.05
CA ASN A 61 13.72 -25.88 -5.23
C ASN A 61 12.88 -24.71 -5.77
N PHE A 62 13.34 -23.98 -6.81
CA PHE A 62 12.62 -22.83 -7.36
C PHE A 62 11.40 -23.25 -8.18
N PRO A 63 10.18 -22.77 -7.86
CA PRO A 63 8.98 -23.15 -8.58
C PRO A 63 8.87 -22.44 -9.93
N VAL A 64 8.96 -23.20 -11.03
CA VAL A 64 8.75 -22.68 -12.37
C VAL A 64 7.29 -22.84 -12.76
N VAL A 65 6.52 -21.76 -12.62
CA VAL A 65 5.05 -21.75 -12.81
C VAL A 65 4.63 -22.03 -14.26
N TYR A 66 5.47 -21.73 -15.24
CA TYR A 66 5.23 -22.00 -16.67
C TYR A 66 4.95 -23.49 -16.94
N LEU A 67 5.56 -24.39 -16.19
CA LEU A 67 5.31 -25.83 -16.31
C LEU A 67 3.89 -26.23 -15.88
N GLN A 68 3.23 -25.43 -15.07
CA GLN A 68 1.87 -25.68 -14.60
C GLN A 68 0.85 -24.92 -15.46
N ASP A 69 1.16 -23.68 -15.84
CA ASP A 69 0.34 -22.83 -16.71
C ASP A 69 1.24 -22.10 -17.71
N SER A 70 1.16 -22.47 -18.97
CA SER A 70 1.96 -21.89 -20.06
C SER A 70 1.73 -20.40 -20.32
N ARG A 71 0.75 -19.78 -19.66
CA ARG A 71 0.50 -18.34 -19.74
C ARG A 71 1.26 -17.58 -18.67
N ARG A 72 1.87 -18.28 -17.71
CA ARG A 72 2.58 -17.70 -16.59
C ARG A 72 4.06 -17.85 -16.73
N HIS A 73 4.73 -16.72 -16.82
CA HIS A 73 6.18 -16.61 -17.01
C HIS A 73 6.88 -16.08 -15.76
N VAL A 74 6.12 -15.34 -14.89
CA VAL A 74 6.64 -14.73 -13.67
C VAL A 74 6.59 -15.73 -12.53
N CYS A 75 7.76 -16.12 -12.03
CA CYS A 75 7.97 -17.00 -10.91
C CYS A 75 8.37 -16.17 -9.69
N ASP A 76 7.43 -15.89 -8.81
CA ASP A 76 7.58 -15.04 -7.62
C ASP A 76 7.07 -15.77 -6.37
N PRO A 77 7.84 -16.74 -5.84
CA PRO A 77 7.41 -17.53 -4.67
C PRO A 77 7.35 -16.71 -3.38
N ASP A 78 8.09 -15.61 -3.30
CA ASP A 78 8.14 -14.75 -2.13
C ASP A 78 7.09 -13.63 -2.14
N ASN A 79 6.27 -13.55 -3.20
CA ASN A 79 5.24 -12.52 -3.42
C ASN A 79 5.80 -11.09 -3.29
N ILE A 80 6.89 -10.83 -3.97
CA ILE A 80 7.57 -9.53 -4.02
C ILE A 80 6.80 -8.55 -4.91
N LEU A 81 6.34 -9.06 -6.07
CA LEU A 81 5.58 -8.25 -7.03
C LEU A 81 4.09 -8.27 -6.71
N SER A 82 3.43 -7.15 -6.99
CA SER A 82 1.97 -7.09 -6.92
C SER A 82 1.32 -8.02 -7.95
N PRO A 83 0.14 -8.59 -7.65
CA PRO A 83 -0.57 -9.47 -8.59
C PRO A 83 -0.85 -8.79 -9.94
N ALA A 84 -1.20 -7.50 -9.94
CA ALA A 84 -1.48 -6.73 -11.16
C ALA A 84 -0.25 -6.61 -12.07
N VAL A 85 0.94 -6.43 -11.50
CA VAL A 85 2.19 -6.37 -12.26
C VAL A 85 2.57 -7.74 -12.78
N ARG A 86 2.44 -8.80 -11.97
CA ARG A 86 2.66 -10.18 -12.43
C ARG A 86 1.80 -10.51 -13.65
N ASP A 87 0.50 -10.23 -13.57
CA ASP A 87 -0.42 -10.48 -14.69
C ASP A 87 -0.07 -9.65 -15.94
N SER A 88 0.36 -8.40 -15.75
CA SER A 88 0.77 -7.52 -16.85
C SER A 88 2.05 -8.02 -17.54
N VAL A 89 3.05 -8.45 -16.75
CA VAL A 89 4.30 -9.02 -17.26
C VAL A 89 4.03 -10.35 -17.97
N ASP A 90 3.21 -11.23 -17.38
CA ASP A 90 2.81 -12.49 -18.01
C ASP A 90 2.12 -12.27 -19.36
N ALA A 91 1.26 -11.28 -19.48
CA ALA A 91 0.59 -10.92 -20.73
C ALA A 91 1.59 -10.47 -21.81
N LEU A 92 2.56 -9.62 -21.44
CA LEU A 92 3.63 -9.16 -22.34
C LEU A 92 4.51 -10.32 -22.82
N LEU A 93 4.93 -11.18 -21.91
CA LEU A 93 5.80 -12.33 -22.21
C LEU A 93 5.06 -13.38 -23.06
N SER A 94 3.79 -13.64 -22.77
CA SER A 94 2.95 -14.50 -23.61
C SER A 94 2.80 -13.94 -25.04
N GLN A 95 2.80 -12.61 -25.21
CA GLN A 95 2.74 -11.98 -26.53
C GLN A 95 4.01 -12.24 -27.34
N ILE A 96 5.20 -12.11 -26.73
CA ILE A 96 6.47 -12.41 -27.43
C ILE A 96 6.63 -13.90 -27.70
N GLU A 97 6.16 -14.76 -26.83
CA GLU A 97 6.15 -16.19 -27.09
C GLU A 97 5.28 -16.54 -28.30
N LYS A 98 4.05 -16.03 -28.37
CA LYS A 98 3.12 -16.27 -29.49
C LYS A 98 3.64 -15.70 -30.81
N LYS A 99 4.21 -14.50 -30.82
CA LYS A 99 4.63 -13.80 -32.04
C LYS A 99 6.02 -14.18 -32.53
N ARG A 100 6.93 -14.52 -31.62
CA ARG A 100 8.37 -14.74 -31.90
C ARG A 100 8.91 -16.07 -31.41
N GLY A 101 8.11 -16.86 -30.69
CA GLY A 101 8.56 -18.13 -30.12
C GLY A 101 9.56 -17.97 -28.97
N VAL A 102 9.59 -16.82 -28.31
CA VAL A 102 10.51 -16.55 -27.20
C VAL A 102 9.93 -17.12 -25.92
N GLN A 103 10.54 -18.19 -25.43
CA GLN A 103 10.17 -18.76 -24.14
C GLN A 103 10.93 -18.05 -23.01
N SER A 104 10.23 -17.67 -21.97
CA SER A 104 10.79 -16.83 -20.91
C SER A 104 10.49 -17.29 -19.50
N ILE A 105 11.42 -17.03 -18.59
CA ILE A 105 11.24 -17.13 -17.14
C ILE A 105 11.66 -15.79 -16.51
N PHE A 106 10.77 -15.18 -15.77
CA PHE A 106 11.04 -14.03 -14.90
C PHE A 106 11.09 -14.54 -13.46
N ALA A 107 12.29 -14.78 -12.96
CA ALA A 107 12.53 -15.30 -11.62
C ALA A 107 12.75 -14.14 -10.65
N VAL A 108 11.81 -13.97 -9.71
CA VAL A 108 11.88 -12.93 -8.68
C VAL A 108 11.92 -13.63 -7.33
N ALA A 109 12.94 -13.34 -6.53
CA ALA A 109 13.16 -13.95 -5.23
C ALA A 109 13.76 -12.95 -4.24
N LYS A 110 13.55 -13.18 -2.95
CA LYS A 110 14.24 -12.41 -1.91
C LYS A 110 15.71 -12.74 -1.90
N ARG A 111 16.04 -14.02 -1.85
CA ARG A 111 17.43 -14.51 -1.76
C ARG A 111 17.64 -15.73 -2.63
N ILE A 112 18.75 -15.73 -3.36
CA ILE A 112 19.18 -16.86 -4.20
C ILE A 112 20.47 -17.46 -3.65
N LYS A 113 20.70 -18.74 -3.94
CA LYS A 113 21.89 -19.44 -3.51
C LYS A 113 23.15 -18.80 -4.09
N GLY A 114 24.08 -18.46 -3.20
CA GLY A 114 25.32 -17.79 -3.56
C GLY A 114 25.19 -16.30 -3.88
N GLY A 115 23.96 -15.73 -3.98
CA GLY A 115 23.74 -14.32 -4.29
C GLY A 115 24.18 -13.91 -5.71
N GLU A 116 24.38 -14.89 -6.61
CA GLU A 116 24.85 -14.66 -7.98
C GLU A 116 23.74 -14.98 -9.00
N PRO A 117 23.04 -13.95 -9.53
CA PRO A 117 21.88 -14.14 -10.40
C PRO A 117 22.24 -14.76 -11.74
N TYR A 118 23.48 -14.59 -12.22
CA TYR A 118 23.96 -15.23 -13.45
C TYR A 118 23.97 -16.77 -13.30
N GLU A 119 24.62 -17.28 -12.25
CA GLU A 119 24.74 -18.73 -12.02
C GLU A 119 23.38 -19.35 -11.73
N PHE A 120 22.53 -18.65 -10.97
CA PHE A 120 21.18 -19.09 -10.71
C PHE A 120 20.36 -19.19 -11.99
N GLY A 121 20.35 -18.14 -12.83
CA GLY A 121 19.64 -18.13 -14.10
C GLY A 121 20.16 -19.17 -15.09
N MET A 122 21.48 -19.35 -15.18
CA MET A 122 22.10 -20.38 -16.01
C MET A 122 21.74 -21.80 -15.53
N SER A 123 21.64 -22.01 -14.23
CA SER A 123 21.18 -23.30 -13.65
C SER A 123 19.73 -23.57 -14.02
N LEU A 124 18.83 -22.56 -13.95
CA LEU A 124 17.46 -22.68 -14.44
C LEU A 124 17.41 -22.98 -15.94
N ALA A 125 18.23 -22.25 -16.74
CA ALA A 125 18.29 -22.45 -18.18
C ALA A 125 18.67 -23.88 -18.54
N ARG A 126 19.71 -24.45 -17.90
CA ARG A 126 20.19 -25.81 -18.12
C ARG A 126 19.20 -26.87 -17.67
N LYS A 127 18.62 -26.69 -16.47
CA LYS A 127 17.67 -27.63 -15.88
C LYS A 127 16.40 -27.77 -16.69
N TYR A 128 15.81 -26.64 -17.04
CA TYR A 128 14.51 -26.59 -17.74
C TYR A 128 14.64 -26.49 -19.26
N LYS A 129 15.86 -26.30 -19.79
CA LYS A 129 16.13 -26.17 -21.22
C LYS A 129 15.25 -25.10 -21.87
N VAL A 130 15.24 -23.92 -21.25
CA VAL A 130 14.39 -22.78 -21.65
C VAL A 130 14.69 -22.36 -23.09
N GLY A 131 13.65 -22.13 -23.88
CA GLY A 131 13.76 -21.76 -25.30
C GLY A 131 13.45 -22.92 -26.24
N GLN A 132 13.18 -22.56 -27.50
CA GLN A 132 12.93 -23.55 -28.55
C GLN A 132 14.26 -24.06 -29.14
N SER A 133 14.42 -25.38 -29.22
CA SER A 133 15.66 -26.02 -29.70
C SER A 133 16.08 -25.60 -31.12
N LYS A 134 15.13 -25.27 -32.00
CA LYS A 134 15.43 -24.83 -33.35
C LYS A 134 15.86 -23.36 -33.44
N GLN A 135 15.43 -22.52 -32.51
CA GLN A 135 15.63 -21.07 -32.53
C GLN A 135 16.53 -20.58 -31.40
N ASN A 136 16.77 -21.40 -30.37
CA ASN A 136 17.50 -21.02 -29.15
C ASN A 136 17.03 -19.70 -28.55
N SER A 137 15.69 -19.48 -28.59
CA SER A 137 15.03 -18.21 -28.23
C SER A 137 14.58 -18.21 -26.76
N GLY A 138 15.48 -18.57 -25.85
CA GLY A 138 15.23 -18.51 -24.41
C GLY A 138 15.56 -17.13 -23.83
N LEU A 139 14.78 -16.71 -22.85
CA LEU A 139 14.99 -15.48 -22.10
C LEU A 139 14.79 -15.76 -20.61
N ILE A 140 15.76 -15.41 -19.79
CA ILE A 140 15.63 -15.49 -18.34
C ILE A 140 15.99 -14.15 -17.73
N VAL A 141 15.11 -13.63 -16.88
CA VAL A 141 15.36 -12.43 -16.08
C VAL A 141 15.32 -12.84 -14.61
N VAL A 142 16.38 -12.53 -13.89
CA VAL A 142 16.52 -12.83 -12.47
C VAL A 142 16.55 -11.52 -11.69
N LEU A 143 15.77 -11.45 -10.63
CA LEU A 143 15.84 -10.38 -9.63
C LEU A 143 15.94 -11.01 -8.24
N SER A 144 17.01 -10.69 -7.50
CA SER A 144 17.15 -11.01 -6.09
C SER A 144 17.16 -9.72 -5.29
N THR A 145 16.13 -9.52 -4.47
CA THR A 145 15.91 -8.22 -3.82
C THR A 145 16.81 -8.02 -2.59
N GLU A 146 17.03 -9.06 -1.80
CA GLU A 146 17.92 -8.99 -0.62
C GLU A 146 19.40 -9.03 -1.02
N ASP A 147 19.76 -9.79 -2.06
CA ASP A 147 21.12 -9.82 -2.60
C ASP A 147 21.43 -8.57 -3.43
N ARG A 148 20.40 -7.74 -3.70
CA ARG A 148 20.47 -6.50 -4.51
C ARG A 148 21.13 -6.76 -5.88
N ALA A 149 20.72 -7.83 -6.52
CA ALA A 149 21.34 -8.31 -7.75
C ALA A 149 20.29 -8.69 -8.79
N TYR A 150 20.62 -8.47 -10.04
CA TYR A 150 19.75 -8.78 -11.17
C TYR A 150 20.56 -9.27 -12.37
N GLN A 151 19.89 -10.00 -13.28
CA GLN A 151 20.50 -10.51 -14.51
C GLN A 151 19.44 -10.71 -15.58
N ILE A 152 19.76 -10.29 -16.81
CA ILE A 152 19.07 -10.70 -18.04
C ILE A 152 19.96 -11.69 -18.76
N LEU A 153 19.43 -12.86 -19.07
CA LEU A 153 20.12 -13.91 -19.82
C LEU A 153 19.37 -14.17 -21.12
N THR A 154 20.10 -14.19 -22.23
CA THR A 154 19.56 -14.43 -23.57
C THR A 154 20.11 -15.71 -24.17
N GLY A 155 19.25 -16.51 -24.80
CA GLY A 155 19.68 -17.62 -25.64
C GLY A 155 20.25 -17.12 -26.94
N HIS A 156 21.11 -17.93 -27.60
CA HIS A 156 21.81 -17.58 -28.85
C HIS A 156 20.88 -17.01 -29.93
N GLY A 157 19.64 -17.49 -30.02
CA GLY A 157 18.68 -17.01 -31.02
C GLY A 157 18.16 -15.59 -30.78
N LEU A 158 18.37 -15.05 -29.58
CA LEU A 158 17.99 -13.67 -29.25
C LEU A 158 19.15 -12.67 -29.36
N GLU A 159 20.39 -13.12 -29.50
CA GLU A 159 21.57 -12.24 -29.58
C GLU A 159 21.47 -11.19 -30.69
N GLY A 160 20.83 -11.54 -31.80
CA GLY A 160 20.59 -10.60 -32.89
C GLY A 160 19.57 -9.50 -32.61
N THR A 161 18.72 -9.72 -31.59
CA THR A 161 17.64 -8.78 -31.23
C THR A 161 17.88 -8.15 -29.86
N LEU A 162 18.40 -8.93 -28.94
CA LEU A 162 18.76 -8.55 -27.57
C LEU A 162 20.22 -8.88 -27.29
N PRO A 163 21.20 -8.25 -27.99
CA PRO A 163 22.60 -8.39 -27.63
C PRO A 163 22.88 -7.79 -26.25
N ASP A 164 24.03 -8.15 -25.66
CA ASP A 164 24.41 -7.71 -24.29
C ASP A 164 24.33 -6.18 -24.11
N ALA A 165 24.74 -5.42 -25.16
CA ALA A 165 24.66 -3.97 -25.13
C ALA A 165 23.21 -3.44 -25.01
N VAL A 166 22.24 -4.12 -25.63
CA VAL A 166 20.83 -3.77 -25.54
C VAL A 166 20.29 -4.18 -24.18
N CYS A 167 20.63 -5.38 -23.70
CA CYS A 167 20.28 -5.81 -22.34
C CYS A 167 20.78 -4.80 -21.30
N LYS A 168 22.04 -4.37 -21.43
CA LYS A 168 22.63 -3.37 -20.53
C LYS A 168 21.94 -2.02 -20.60
N ARG A 169 21.48 -1.61 -21.79
CA ARG A 169 20.69 -0.38 -21.95
C ARG A 169 19.32 -0.50 -21.29
N ILE A 170 18.66 -1.65 -21.44
CA ILE A 170 17.37 -1.92 -20.78
C ILE A 170 17.52 -1.83 -19.26
N GLU A 171 18.53 -2.49 -18.73
CA GLU A 171 18.82 -2.44 -17.28
C GLU A 171 19.04 -1.00 -16.81
N ASN A 172 19.97 -0.28 -17.43
CA ASN A 172 20.38 1.04 -16.96
C ASN A 172 19.28 2.10 -17.08
N ASN A 173 18.44 2.02 -18.12
CA ASN A 173 17.45 3.06 -18.39
C ASN A 173 16.08 2.77 -17.77
N TYR A 174 15.71 1.48 -17.64
CA TYR A 174 14.35 1.10 -17.28
C TYR A 174 14.23 0.28 -16.00
N MET A 175 15.32 -0.37 -15.54
CA MET A 175 15.27 -1.21 -14.34
C MET A 175 16.04 -0.61 -13.17
N VAL A 176 17.33 -0.31 -13.34
CA VAL A 176 18.25 0.09 -12.26
C VAL A 176 17.78 1.32 -11.48
N PRO A 177 17.27 2.39 -12.10
CA PRO A 177 16.79 3.55 -11.36
C PRO A 177 15.66 3.19 -10.37
N LEU A 178 14.73 2.32 -10.79
CA LEU A 178 13.62 1.85 -9.97
C LEU A 178 14.09 0.85 -8.91
N LEU A 179 14.98 -0.07 -9.26
CA LEU A 179 15.57 -1.05 -8.32
C LEU A 179 16.29 -0.34 -7.17
N LYS A 180 17.02 0.75 -7.43
CA LYS A 180 17.69 1.55 -6.39
C LYS A 180 16.72 2.16 -5.40
N ASN A 181 15.53 2.52 -5.86
CA ASN A 181 14.47 3.09 -5.05
C ASN A 181 13.61 2.02 -4.35
N GLY A 182 13.84 0.73 -4.63
CA GLY A 182 13.04 -0.37 -4.08
C GLY A 182 11.71 -0.58 -4.80
N ASP A 183 11.49 0.05 -5.95
CA ASP A 183 10.32 -0.16 -6.79
C ASP A 183 10.53 -1.39 -7.68
N TRP A 184 10.25 -2.57 -7.09
CA TRP A 184 10.37 -3.86 -7.76
C TRP A 184 9.34 -4.02 -8.87
N ASP A 185 8.12 -3.55 -8.62
CA ASP A 185 6.99 -3.59 -9.55
C ASP A 185 7.29 -2.79 -10.82
N GLY A 186 7.69 -1.53 -10.66
CA GLY A 186 8.05 -0.67 -11.77
C GLY A 186 9.24 -1.20 -12.56
N ALA A 187 10.28 -1.69 -11.86
CA ALA A 187 11.48 -2.22 -12.49
C ALA A 187 11.19 -3.44 -13.39
N MET A 188 10.42 -4.41 -12.87
CA MET A 188 10.10 -5.62 -13.62
C MET A 188 9.13 -5.35 -14.76
N LEU A 189 8.14 -4.49 -14.58
CA LEU A 189 7.19 -4.09 -15.61
C LEU A 189 7.86 -3.31 -16.74
N ASN A 190 8.70 -2.31 -16.41
CA ASN A 190 9.39 -1.50 -17.41
C ASN A 190 10.47 -2.31 -18.12
N GLY A 191 11.17 -3.19 -17.42
CA GLY A 191 12.08 -4.15 -18.01
C GLY A 191 11.39 -5.07 -19.02
N ALA A 192 10.24 -5.65 -18.64
CA ALA A 192 9.44 -6.49 -19.54
C ALA A 192 8.94 -5.73 -20.77
N LYS A 193 8.42 -4.51 -20.60
CA LYS A 193 7.99 -3.65 -21.71
C LYS A 193 9.13 -3.36 -22.68
N ALA A 194 10.29 -2.96 -22.15
CA ALA A 194 11.46 -2.66 -22.97
C ALA A 194 11.95 -3.90 -23.72
N ILE A 195 12.04 -5.05 -23.06
CA ILE A 195 12.40 -6.32 -23.72
C ILE A 195 11.41 -6.64 -24.84
N CYS A 196 10.10 -6.53 -24.58
CA CYS A 196 9.07 -6.78 -25.59
C CYS A 196 9.16 -5.80 -26.77
N ALA A 197 9.45 -4.51 -26.51
CA ALA A 197 9.65 -3.50 -27.55
C ALA A 197 10.76 -3.90 -28.52
N TYR A 198 11.92 -4.31 -27.99
CA TYR A 198 13.04 -4.76 -28.82
C TYR A 198 12.75 -6.06 -29.57
N VAL A 199 12.15 -7.05 -28.91
CA VAL A 199 11.82 -8.34 -29.52
C VAL A 199 10.77 -8.22 -30.63
N LEU A 200 9.76 -7.38 -30.40
CA LEU A 200 8.68 -7.15 -31.38
C LEU A 200 9.02 -6.09 -32.41
N LYS A 201 10.08 -5.32 -32.19
CA LYS A 201 10.45 -4.12 -32.95
C LYS A 201 9.32 -3.09 -32.95
N ASP A 202 8.73 -2.87 -31.77
CA ASP A 202 7.59 -1.98 -31.55
C ASP A 202 7.97 -0.94 -30.48
N GLU A 203 8.40 0.22 -30.94
CA GLU A 203 8.85 1.31 -30.07
C GLU A 203 7.71 1.90 -29.20
N SER A 204 6.45 1.67 -29.56
CA SER A 204 5.32 2.13 -28.77
C SER A 204 5.22 1.46 -27.39
N LEU A 205 5.88 0.31 -27.23
CA LEU A 205 5.96 -0.42 -25.97
C LEU A 205 7.09 0.09 -25.05
N LEU A 206 8.01 0.91 -25.56
CA LEU A 206 9.09 1.45 -24.74
C LEU A 206 8.50 2.33 -23.64
N PRO A 207 8.82 2.07 -22.37
CA PRO A 207 8.48 2.98 -21.31
C PRO A 207 9.15 4.33 -21.58
N ASN A 208 8.46 5.43 -21.32
CA ASN A 208 9.11 6.73 -21.37
C ASN A 208 10.31 6.69 -20.42
N SER A 209 11.50 6.98 -20.95
CA SER A 209 12.75 6.97 -20.17
C SER A 209 12.85 8.14 -19.17
N LYS A 210 11.89 9.04 -19.20
CA LYS A 210 11.61 9.94 -18.09
C LYS A 210 10.69 9.15 -17.17
N SER A 211 11.20 8.80 -16.00
CA SER A 211 10.36 8.46 -14.86
C SER A 211 9.23 9.46 -14.82
N ASP A 212 8.03 9.06 -15.25
CA ASP A 212 6.80 9.79 -14.95
C ASP A 212 6.50 9.64 -13.44
N GLU A 213 7.51 9.91 -12.63
CA GLU A 213 7.39 10.29 -11.23
C GLU A 213 7.06 11.79 -11.18
N ASP A 214 6.02 12.18 -11.90
CA ASP A 214 5.33 13.42 -11.64
C ASP A 214 3.98 13.14 -10.98
N ASP A 215 3.99 12.30 -9.93
CA ASP A 215 2.99 12.41 -8.88
C ASP A 215 3.23 13.63 -7.97
N THR A 216 4.36 14.34 -8.17
CA THR A 216 4.67 15.59 -7.49
C THR A 216 3.68 16.73 -7.80
N PRO A 217 3.13 16.92 -9.03
CA PRO A 217 2.14 17.97 -9.24
C PRO A 217 0.82 17.68 -8.52
N ALA A 218 0.40 16.44 -8.41
CA ALA A 218 -0.85 16.10 -7.69
C ALA A 218 -0.72 16.32 -6.19
N MET A 219 0.40 15.91 -5.58
CA MET A 219 0.69 16.17 -4.16
C MET A 219 0.94 17.67 -3.91
N ALA A 220 1.68 18.34 -4.76
CA ALA A 220 1.90 19.79 -4.67
C ALA A 220 0.59 20.54 -4.88
N ALA A 221 -0.23 20.18 -5.86
CA ALA A 221 -1.55 20.76 -6.08
C ALA A 221 -2.48 20.53 -4.88
N ALA A 222 -2.48 19.33 -4.29
CA ALA A 222 -3.25 19.04 -3.09
C ALA A 222 -2.81 19.90 -1.90
N LEU A 223 -1.50 20.07 -1.69
CA LEU A 223 -0.97 20.93 -0.64
C LEU A 223 -1.34 22.42 -0.87
N ILE A 224 -1.27 22.89 -2.12
CA ILE A 224 -1.67 24.26 -2.48
C ILE A 224 -3.16 24.48 -2.22
N ILE A 225 -4.02 23.49 -2.58
CA ILE A 225 -5.46 23.56 -2.32
C ILE A 225 -5.74 23.61 -0.81
N VAL A 226 -5.07 22.76 -0.03
CA VAL A 226 -5.23 22.74 1.44
C VAL A 226 -4.77 24.07 2.02
N LEU A 227 -3.63 24.60 1.59
CA LEU A 227 -3.12 25.91 2.03
C LEU A 227 -4.11 27.02 1.68
N PHE A 228 -4.65 27.01 0.45
CA PHE A 228 -5.65 27.99 0.00
C PHE A 228 -6.92 27.91 0.85
N LEU A 229 -7.41 26.70 1.15
CA LEU A 229 -8.57 26.49 2.03
C LEU A 229 -8.31 27.01 3.45
N VAL A 230 -7.13 26.75 4.02
CA VAL A 230 -6.75 27.26 5.34
C VAL A 230 -6.73 28.78 5.36
N ILE A 231 -6.16 29.42 4.31
CA ILE A 231 -6.15 30.89 4.18
C ILE A 231 -7.58 31.42 4.04
N LEU A 232 -8.41 30.78 3.20
CA LEU A 232 -9.80 31.17 2.99
C LEU A 232 -10.61 31.09 4.30
N ILE A 233 -10.47 29.99 5.03
CA ILE A 233 -11.09 29.80 6.35
C ILE A 233 -10.59 30.87 7.32
N GLY A 234 -9.29 31.16 7.34
CA GLY A 234 -8.70 32.22 8.17
C GLY A 234 -9.29 33.61 7.86
N ILE A 235 -9.50 33.92 6.59
CA ILE A 235 -10.12 35.18 6.13
C ILE A 235 -11.60 35.25 6.58
N LEU A 236 -12.34 34.14 6.45
CA LEU A 236 -13.74 34.07 6.85
C LEU A 236 -13.89 34.20 8.37
N ILE A 237 -13.03 33.54 9.15
CA ILE A 237 -13.01 33.67 10.60
C ILE A 237 -12.68 35.12 11.01
N LYS A 238 -11.68 35.74 10.40
CA LYS A 238 -11.29 37.14 10.65
C LYS A 238 -12.41 38.10 10.32
N LYS A 239 -13.12 37.90 9.18
CA LYS A 239 -14.26 38.71 8.76
C LYS A 239 -15.41 38.61 9.77
N ASN A 240 -15.71 37.35 10.22
CA ASN A 240 -16.77 37.14 11.20
C ASN A 240 -16.41 37.71 12.58
N TRP A 241 -15.13 37.58 12.99
CA TRP A 241 -14.66 38.13 14.27
C TRP A 241 -14.70 39.65 14.32
N ASN A 242 -14.43 40.34 13.21
CA ASN A 242 -14.51 41.78 13.16
C ASN A 242 -15.95 42.30 13.22
N ASN A 243 -16.94 41.51 12.85
CA ASN A 243 -18.34 41.89 12.88
C ASN A 243 -18.89 42.13 14.28
N ASP A 244 -18.33 41.46 15.29
CA ASP A 244 -18.79 41.54 16.69
C ASP A 244 -18.02 42.54 17.54
N LEU A 245 -17.09 43.30 16.93
CA LEU A 245 -16.27 44.27 17.63
C LEU A 245 -17.04 45.55 17.89
N CYS A 246 -17.12 45.93 19.14
CA CYS A 246 -17.73 47.26 19.52
C CYS A 246 -16.76 48.40 19.22
N PRO A 247 -17.15 49.44 18.45
CA PRO A 247 -16.27 50.55 18.10
C PRO A 247 -15.88 51.40 19.29
N LYS A 248 -16.69 51.44 20.38
CA LYS A 248 -16.44 52.23 21.56
C LYS A 248 -15.51 51.58 22.56
N CYS A 249 -15.73 50.32 22.91
CA CYS A 249 -14.93 49.61 23.94
C CYS A 249 -13.97 48.56 23.39
N ARG A 250 -13.94 48.33 22.08
CA ARG A 250 -13.10 47.34 21.38
C ARG A 250 -13.18 45.90 21.91
N HIS A 251 -14.33 45.54 22.51
CA HIS A 251 -14.61 44.16 22.93
C HIS A 251 -15.56 43.49 21.94
N HIS A 252 -15.37 42.19 21.73
CA HIS A 252 -16.26 41.35 20.91
C HIS A 252 -17.53 41.03 21.72
N SER A 253 -18.46 41.93 21.79
CA SER A 253 -19.64 41.83 22.66
C SER A 253 -20.89 42.54 22.08
N LEU A 254 -20.93 42.76 20.77
CA LEU A 254 -22.11 43.25 20.07
C LEU A 254 -23.11 42.10 19.92
N LYS A 255 -24.30 42.30 20.45
CA LYS A 255 -25.43 41.35 20.32
C LYS A 255 -26.53 42.01 19.51
N ARG A 256 -27.15 41.25 18.61
CA ARG A 256 -28.30 41.70 17.83
C ARG A 256 -29.48 41.96 18.81
N THR A 257 -30.16 43.06 18.60
CA THR A 257 -31.38 43.39 19.32
C THR A 257 -32.57 43.18 18.39
N ASP A 258 -33.73 42.81 18.91
CA ASP A 258 -34.96 42.57 18.12
C ASP A 258 -35.57 43.87 17.54
N GLN A 259 -34.92 45.01 17.72
CA GLN A 259 -35.39 46.28 17.20
C GLN A 259 -34.90 46.44 15.76
N LEU A 260 -35.83 46.35 14.81
CA LEU A 260 -35.68 46.71 13.42
C LEU A 260 -35.91 48.22 13.26
N LEU A 261 -34.90 48.94 12.74
CA LEU A 261 -35.06 50.41 12.58
C LEU A 261 -35.80 50.76 11.29
N ARG A 262 -35.48 50.16 10.18
CA ARG A 262 -36.10 50.48 8.87
C ARG A 262 -35.64 49.47 7.81
N ARG A 263 -36.45 49.30 6.76
CA ARG A 263 -36.05 48.68 5.52
C ARG A 263 -35.53 49.78 4.59
N THR A 264 -34.32 49.68 4.11
CA THR A 264 -33.77 50.65 3.10
C THR A 264 -34.41 50.34 1.74
N ASP A 265 -34.43 51.36 0.87
CA ASP A 265 -34.99 51.27 -0.50
C ASP A 265 -34.31 50.16 -1.34
N ASP A 266 -33.09 49.78 -0.99
CA ASP A 266 -32.31 48.70 -1.60
C ASP A 266 -32.63 47.31 -1.04
N GLY A 267 -33.66 47.14 -0.24
CA GLY A 267 -34.10 45.85 0.33
C GLY A 267 -33.28 45.32 1.49
N LYS A 268 -32.34 46.12 2.04
CA LYS A 268 -31.54 45.75 3.21
C LYS A 268 -32.24 46.10 4.51
N LEU A 269 -32.05 45.29 5.55
CA LEU A 269 -32.58 45.55 6.90
C LEU A 269 -31.52 46.26 7.75
N LEU A 270 -31.90 47.38 8.33
CA LEU A 270 -31.12 48.06 9.37
C LEU A 270 -31.43 47.46 10.71
N VAL A 271 -30.49 46.71 11.29
CA VAL A 271 -30.61 46.01 12.57
C VAL A 271 -29.73 46.73 13.61
N ILE A 272 -30.30 46.94 14.82
CA ILE A 272 -29.55 47.52 15.94
C ILE A 272 -28.80 46.42 16.68
N TYR A 273 -27.49 46.63 16.85
CA TYR A 273 -26.60 45.85 17.67
C TYR A 273 -26.28 46.63 18.96
N LYS A 274 -26.42 46.00 20.13
CA LYS A 274 -26.09 46.61 21.42
C LYS A 274 -24.93 45.86 22.07
N CYS A 275 -23.92 46.63 22.49
CA CYS A 275 -22.80 46.06 23.23
C CYS A 275 -23.22 45.65 24.65
N SER A 276 -23.01 44.40 25.03
CA SER A 276 -23.33 43.89 26.34
C SER A 276 -22.44 44.46 27.47
N LYS A 277 -21.24 44.97 27.11
CA LYS A 277 -20.30 45.55 28.10
C LYS A 277 -20.46 47.05 28.34
N CYS A 278 -20.62 47.86 27.29
CA CYS A 278 -20.64 49.30 27.42
C CYS A 278 -22.00 49.94 27.04
N GLY A 279 -22.98 49.14 26.64
CA GLY A 279 -24.32 49.62 26.28
C GLY A 279 -24.39 50.37 24.95
N HIS A 280 -23.27 50.60 24.25
CA HIS A 280 -23.22 51.33 22.99
C HIS A 280 -24.02 50.60 21.89
N THR A 281 -24.83 51.34 21.14
CA THR A 281 -25.65 50.81 20.03
C THR A 281 -25.09 51.21 18.70
N VAL A 282 -25.04 50.25 17.75
CA VAL A 282 -24.57 50.44 16.37
C VAL A 282 -25.64 49.88 15.44
N ALA A 283 -26.00 50.66 14.40
CA ALA A 283 -26.85 50.16 13.35
C ALA A 283 -25.99 49.48 12.26
N LYS A 284 -26.33 48.27 11.86
CA LYS A 284 -25.68 47.53 10.75
C LYS A 284 -26.71 47.14 9.72
N GLU A 285 -26.30 47.19 8.46
CA GLU A 285 -27.10 46.71 7.33
C GLU A 285 -26.94 45.20 7.18
N GLU A 286 -28.05 44.46 7.18
CA GLU A 286 -28.12 43.02 6.90
C GLU A 286 -28.94 42.81 5.63
N ASN A 287 -28.57 41.82 4.82
CA ASN A 287 -29.40 41.37 3.70
C ASN A 287 -30.64 40.67 4.25
N ASP A 288 -31.79 40.92 3.65
CA ASP A 288 -33.06 40.24 4.00
C ASP A 288 -33.06 38.83 3.41
N ASP A 289 -32.34 37.90 4.04
CA ASP A 289 -32.41 36.46 3.74
C ASP A 289 -33.66 35.90 4.38
N GLN A 290 -34.86 36.29 3.90
CA GLN A 290 -36.10 35.65 4.26
C GLN A 290 -36.15 34.27 3.58
N GLY A 291 -35.86 33.26 4.37
CA GLY A 291 -36.54 31.98 4.31
C GLY A 291 -36.10 31.05 3.21
N SER A 292 -35.36 30.06 3.59
CA SER A 292 -35.78 28.69 3.31
C SER A 292 -34.95 27.75 4.15
N GLY A 293 -35.60 27.01 4.99
CA GLY A 293 -34.98 25.88 5.68
C GLY A 293 -34.54 24.83 4.66
N GLY A 294 -33.41 24.16 4.97
CA GLY A 294 -32.97 22.98 4.22
C GLY A 294 -31.88 23.30 3.20
N GLY A 295 -30.76 23.87 3.64
CA GLY A 295 -29.57 24.01 2.82
C GLY A 295 -28.81 22.71 2.68
N MET A 296 -29.06 22.00 1.62
CA MET A 296 -28.13 21.00 1.09
C MET A 296 -26.95 21.74 0.48
N SER A 297 -25.78 21.57 1.04
CA SER A 297 -24.56 22.17 0.55
C SER A 297 -24.31 21.79 -0.92
N PRO A 298 -23.96 22.73 -1.81
CA PRO A 298 -23.73 22.44 -3.23
C PRO A 298 -22.42 21.71 -3.55
N LEU A 299 -21.78 21.08 -2.56
CA LEU A 299 -20.49 20.40 -2.72
C LEU A 299 -20.60 18.87 -2.89
N LEU A 300 -21.82 18.30 -2.95
CA LEU A 300 -22.02 16.85 -3.02
C LEU A 300 -22.24 16.21 -4.42
N PRO A 301 -22.21 16.91 -5.57
CA PRO A 301 -22.31 16.20 -6.84
C PRO A 301 -20.97 15.62 -7.35
N PHE A 302 -19.82 15.93 -6.74
CA PHE A 302 -18.52 15.52 -7.29
C PHE A 302 -18.00 14.18 -6.75
N LEU A 303 -18.69 13.56 -5.79
CA LEU A 303 -18.24 12.30 -5.17
C LEU A 303 -18.81 11.02 -5.78
N PHE A 304 -19.61 11.13 -6.85
CA PHE A 304 -20.28 9.96 -7.47
C PHE A 304 -19.90 9.67 -8.93
N LEU A 305 -18.81 10.24 -9.45
CA LEU A 305 -18.29 9.88 -10.78
C LEU A 305 -16.97 9.12 -10.70
N GLY A 306 -16.98 7.96 -10.07
CA GLY A 306 -15.86 7.04 -9.98
C GLY A 306 -16.31 5.60 -10.09
N GLY A 307 -17.29 5.31 -10.92
CA GLY A 307 -17.73 3.96 -11.27
C GLY A 307 -16.87 3.40 -12.40
N GLY A 308 -15.65 2.95 -12.12
CA GLY A 308 -14.84 2.14 -13.02
C GLY A 308 -15.54 0.81 -13.28
N ARG A 309 -16.05 0.63 -14.48
CA ARG A 309 -16.46 -0.66 -14.99
C ARG A 309 -15.24 -1.56 -15.12
N SER A 310 -15.03 -2.43 -14.15
CA SER A 310 -14.21 -3.62 -14.26
C SER A 310 -14.95 -4.58 -15.19
N GLY A 311 -14.56 -4.61 -16.44
CA GLY A 311 -14.96 -5.64 -17.39
C GLY A 311 -14.28 -6.95 -17.03
N GLY A 312 -15.02 -7.87 -16.41
CA GLY A 312 -14.59 -9.23 -16.20
C GLY A 312 -14.50 -9.95 -17.56
N PHE A 313 -13.30 -10.21 -18.02
CA PHE A 313 -13.04 -11.21 -19.05
C PHE A 313 -12.96 -12.58 -18.37
N GLY A 314 -14.10 -13.20 -18.19
CA GLY A 314 -14.19 -14.62 -17.91
C GLY A 314 -13.97 -15.38 -19.21
N ASN A 315 -12.76 -15.84 -19.47
CA ASN A 315 -12.50 -16.85 -20.48
C ASN A 315 -12.07 -18.13 -19.75
N GLY A 316 -13.02 -19.04 -19.59
CA GLY A 316 -12.81 -20.41 -19.11
C GLY A 316 -12.04 -21.22 -20.16
N GLY A 317 -10.74 -21.00 -20.29
CA GLY A 317 -9.85 -21.88 -21.04
C GLY A 317 -9.13 -22.78 -20.04
N GLY A 318 -9.17 -24.09 -20.25
CA GLY A 318 -8.48 -25.06 -19.42
C GLY A 318 -7.01 -24.69 -19.26
N ILE A 319 -6.51 -24.75 -18.02
CA ILE A 319 -5.10 -24.54 -17.70
C ILE A 319 -4.32 -25.73 -18.22
N SER A 320 -3.44 -25.49 -19.21
CA SER A 320 -2.48 -26.49 -19.67
C SER A 320 -1.07 -26.05 -19.29
N GLY A 321 -0.29 -26.99 -18.76
CA GLY A 321 1.13 -26.74 -18.45
C GLY A 321 1.93 -26.48 -19.73
N GLY A 322 2.93 -25.59 -19.63
CA GLY A 322 3.88 -25.34 -20.69
C GLY A 322 5.05 -26.32 -20.67
N THR A 323 5.68 -26.52 -21.82
CA THR A 323 6.94 -27.25 -21.94
C THR A 323 7.96 -26.40 -22.64
N PHE A 324 9.20 -26.40 -22.15
CA PHE A 324 10.30 -25.71 -22.80
C PHE A 324 10.89 -26.58 -23.93
N GLY A 325 11.26 -25.95 -25.02
CA GLY A 325 11.63 -26.62 -26.25
C GLY A 325 13.09 -27.06 -26.39
N GLY A 326 13.92 -26.89 -25.36
CA GLY A 326 15.31 -27.37 -25.37
C GLY A 326 16.33 -26.38 -25.93
N GLY A 327 16.15 -25.08 -25.70
CA GLY A 327 17.11 -24.05 -26.11
C GLY A 327 18.46 -24.12 -25.37
N THR A 328 19.49 -23.50 -25.97
CA THR A 328 20.81 -23.34 -25.36
C THR A 328 21.11 -21.88 -25.08
N PHE A 329 21.82 -21.64 -23.99
CA PHE A 329 22.32 -20.32 -23.60
C PHE A 329 23.82 -20.26 -23.73
N GLY A 330 24.35 -19.24 -24.43
CA GLY A 330 25.79 -19.01 -24.62
C GLY A 330 26.40 -18.13 -23.54
N GLY A 331 25.62 -17.74 -22.55
CA GLY A 331 26.08 -16.79 -21.55
C GLY A 331 25.94 -15.33 -21.95
N GLY A 332 25.22 -15.04 -23.03
CA GLY A 332 24.83 -13.67 -23.41
C GLY A 332 23.84 -13.06 -22.43
N GLY A 333 23.82 -11.72 -22.42
CA GLY A 333 22.95 -10.94 -21.52
C GLY A 333 23.73 -9.89 -20.75
N ALA A 334 23.10 -9.31 -19.77
CA ALA A 334 23.71 -8.32 -18.89
C ALA A 334 23.16 -8.45 -17.47
N GLY A 335 23.89 -7.93 -16.50
CA GLY A 335 23.47 -7.95 -15.11
C GLY A 335 24.32 -7.05 -14.23
N GLY A 336 23.99 -7.00 -12.97
CA GLY A 336 24.71 -6.21 -12.01
C GLY A 336 24.07 -6.21 -10.61
N ARG A 337 24.59 -5.32 -9.77
CA ARG A 337 24.07 -5.03 -8.43
C ARG A 337 23.62 -3.57 -8.39
N PHE A 338 22.66 -3.25 -7.50
CA PHE A 338 22.05 -1.91 -7.36
C PHE A 338 22.03 -1.41 -5.94
#